data_0f3df51f2b63aaea1daaea8bcba22e21
#
_entry.id   0f3df51f2b63aaea1daaea8bcba22e21
#
_cell.length_a   1.000
_cell.length_b   1.000
_cell.length_c   1.000
_cell.angle_alpha   90.00
_cell.angle_beta   90.00
_cell.angle_gamma   90.00
#
_symmetry.space_group_name_H-M   'P 1'
#
loop_
_entity.id
_entity.type
_entity.pdbx_description
1 polymer ?
#
loop_
_entity_poly.entity_id
_entity_poly.type
_entity_poly.pdbx_seq_one_letter_code
_entity_poly.pdbx_strand_id
1 'polypeptide(L)'
;MILPFGLQNPLRFTFPYLALLAIFVLLAVCSTSADPWQETTHHYSENKDVRIHYAAMGKGPLVVLIHGFPDFWYTWRHQMQALKDAYRVVAMDQRGYNLSGQPSEKEAYAMSHLVQDVLGVLEAEGASEATIVGHDWGGAVAWQVALRHPEVTRNLVILNLPHPNGLMRELTLNESQRRNSAYAQTFKQGSPEDPKVFFGRAMTPQNLAGWVKSPAVRDRYIEAFERSSLSGMMAYYQQNYPDLPPKENSERLEPAVSTKVQAPVLIFHGLEDRALHANGLNQTWEWLTSEMTLITLPGAGHFVQHDRAELVSSRLRSWLDAHH
;
A
#
# COMPACT_ATOMS: atom_id res chain seq x y z
N MET A 1 -18.55 78.63 54.61
CA MET A 1 -18.27 79.99 54.12
C MET A 1 -18.22 79.88 52.57
N ILE A 2 -19.22 80.49 51.95
CA ILE A 2 -19.26 81.01 50.58
C ILE A 2 -19.15 80.02 49.37
N LEU A 3 -20.29 79.84 48.74
CA LEU A 3 -20.68 79.61 47.35
C LEU A 3 -20.01 80.61 46.37
N PRO A 4 -20.28 80.61 45.07
CA PRO A 4 -20.69 79.65 44.03
C PRO A 4 -20.06 79.93 42.63
N PHE A 5 -20.73 79.50 41.57
CA PHE A 5 -20.68 79.83 40.12
C PHE A 5 -19.74 78.90 39.29
N GLY A 6 -20.10 78.44 38.16
CA GLY A 6 -21.21 78.70 37.26
C GLY A 6 -21.25 77.71 36.11
N LEU A 7 -22.40 77.56 35.59
CA LEU A 7 -22.77 76.86 34.38
C LEU A 7 -22.01 77.27 33.13
N GLN A 8 -21.69 76.33 32.26
CA GLN A 8 -21.94 76.44 30.82
C GLN A 8 -21.75 75.12 30.10
N ASN A 9 -22.84 74.61 29.61
CA ASN A 9 -22.85 73.62 28.49
C ASN A 9 -22.44 74.37 27.21
N PRO A 10 -21.71 73.71 26.29
CA PRO A 10 -22.32 73.56 24.97
C PRO A 10 -22.04 72.25 24.21
N LEU A 11 -23.05 71.95 23.45
CA LEU A 11 -23.02 71.30 22.14
C LEU A 11 -22.68 69.85 22.06
N ARG A 12 -23.76 69.04 21.99
CA ARG A 12 -23.83 67.72 21.40
C ARG A 12 -23.50 67.83 19.90
N PHE A 13 -22.41 67.19 19.51
CA PHE A 13 -22.23 66.69 18.12
C PHE A 13 -22.42 65.18 18.09
N THR A 14 -23.57 64.78 17.60
CA THR A 14 -23.83 63.42 17.22
C THR A 14 -23.23 63.12 15.86
N PHE A 15 -22.16 62.30 15.82
CA PHE A 15 -21.70 61.68 14.61
C PHE A 15 -22.30 60.27 14.58
N PRO A 16 -23.01 59.88 13.50
CA PRO A 16 -23.44 58.52 13.34
C PRO A 16 -22.23 57.69 12.87
N TYR A 17 -21.72 56.84 13.73
CA TYR A 17 -20.82 55.80 13.33
C TYR A 17 -21.63 54.75 12.51
N LEU A 18 -21.54 54.83 11.18
CA LEU A 18 -21.86 53.73 10.29
C LEU A 18 -20.80 52.65 10.53
N ALA A 19 -21.13 51.69 11.36
CA ALA A 19 -20.40 50.45 11.47
C ALA A 19 -20.63 49.65 10.18
N LEU A 20 -19.72 49.72 9.23
CA LEU A 20 -19.64 48.77 8.12
C LEU A 20 -19.20 47.42 8.71
N LEU A 21 -20.16 46.57 8.99
CA LEU A 21 -19.93 45.14 9.26
C LEU A 21 -19.53 44.50 7.93
N ALA A 22 -18.24 44.42 7.65
CA ALA A 22 -17.69 43.61 6.59
C ALA A 22 -17.86 42.13 7.02
N ILE A 23 -18.93 41.50 6.59
CA ILE A 23 -19.11 40.06 6.68
C ILE A 23 -18.13 39.43 5.69
N PHE A 24 -16.95 39.06 6.16
CA PHE A 24 -16.10 38.10 5.46
C PHE A 24 -16.76 36.73 5.55
N VAL A 25 -17.60 36.42 4.57
CA VAL A 25 -18.01 35.05 4.33
C VAL A 25 -16.75 34.34 3.81
N LEU A 26 -16.03 33.68 4.71
CA LEU A 26 -15.01 32.69 4.35
C LEU A 26 -15.78 31.52 3.72
N LEU A 27 -15.93 31.56 2.39
CA LEU A 27 -16.26 30.38 1.62
C LEU A 27 -15.06 29.43 1.78
N ALA A 28 -15.11 28.58 2.80
CA ALA A 28 -14.32 27.36 2.82
C ALA A 28 -14.76 26.56 1.59
N VAL A 29 -14.05 26.75 0.48
CA VAL A 29 -14.13 25.83 -0.64
C VAL A 29 -13.59 24.51 -0.08
N CYS A 30 -14.51 23.70 0.42
CA CYS A 30 -14.23 22.29 0.65
C CYS A 30 -13.96 21.73 -0.75
N SER A 31 -12.69 21.75 -1.15
CA SER A 31 -12.26 20.99 -2.33
C SER A 31 -12.54 19.53 -1.99
N THR A 32 -13.72 19.05 -2.35
CA THR A 32 -13.94 17.62 -2.46
C THR A 32 -12.98 17.18 -3.55
N SER A 33 -11.81 16.65 -3.15
CA SER A 33 -10.95 15.99 -4.14
C SER A 33 -11.83 14.97 -4.86
N ALA A 34 -11.85 15.03 -6.18
CA ALA A 34 -12.63 14.07 -6.95
C ALA A 34 -12.15 12.66 -6.58
N ASP A 35 -13.08 11.72 -6.59
CA ASP A 35 -12.77 10.32 -6.27
C ASP A 35 -11.70 9.81 -7.27
N PRO A 36 -10.55 9.28 -6.80
CA PRO A 36 -9.53 8.70 -7.67
C PRO A 36 -10.08 7.70 -8.69
N TRP A 37 -11.19 7.03 -8.37
CA TRP A 37 -11.88 6.16 -9.31
C TRP A 37 -12.26 6.84 -10.63
N GLN A 38 -12.60 8.12 -10.59
CA GLN A 38 -13.02 8.90 -11.76
C GLN A 38 -11.88 9.69 -12.41
N GLU A 39 -10.82 9.98 -11.65
CA GLU A 39 -9.68 10.78 -12.12
C GLU A 39 -8.59 9.94 -12.79
N THR A 40 -8.53 8.63 -12.51
CA THR A 40 -7.51 7.76 -13.07
C THR A 40 -7.76 7.47 -14.55
N THR A 41 -6.67 7.36 -15.30
CA THR A 41 -6.68 6.74 -16.62
C THR A 41 -6.27 5.27 -16.51
N HIS A 42 -6.87 4.42 -17.32
CA HIS A 42 -6.65 2.99 -17.30
C HIS A 42 -5.80 2.55 -18.47
N HIS A 43 -4.77 1.78 -18.20
CA HIS A 43 -3.77 1.34 -19.16
C HIS A 43 -3.48 -0.15 -18.98
N TYR A 44 -2.74 -0.69 -19.95
CA TYR A 44 -2.30 -2.07 -19.92
C TYR A 44 -0.85 -2.17 -20.38
N SER A 45 -0.10 -3.05 -19.71
CA SER A 45 1.18 -3.54 -20.21
C SER A 45 1.06 -5.02 -20.58
N GLU A 46 1.97 -5.47 -21.41
CA GLU A 46 1.99 -6.87 -21.86
C GLU A 46 3.19 -7.59 -21.23
N ASN A 47 2.95 -8.76 -20.65
CA ASN A 47 4.01 -9.65 -20.22
C ASN A 47 3.75 -11.01 -20.86
N LYS A 48 4.37 -11.25 -22.02
CA LYS A 48 4.08 -12.38 -22.88
C LYS A 48 2.58 -12.43 -23.22
N ASP A 49 1.88 -13.47 -22.76
CA ASP A 49 0.46 -13.68 -23.02
C ASP A 49 -0.46 -13.11 -21.92
N VAL A 50 0.10 -12.40 -20.94
CA VAL A 50 -0.66 -11.84 -19.81
C VAL A 50 -0.67 -10.31 -19.88
N ARG A 51 -1.86 -9.74 -20.08
CA ARG A 51 -2.07 -8.30 -19.98
C ARG A 51 -2.17 -7.89 -18.51
N ILE A 52 -1.45 -6.85 -18.13
CA ILE A 52 -1.48 -6.28 -16.78
C ILE A 52 -2.14 -4.92 -16.83
N HIS A 53 -3.29 -4.82 -16.18
CA HIS A 53 -4.01 -3.57 -16.02
C HIS A 53 -3.34 -2.69 -14.95
N TYR A 54 -3.34 -1.38 -15.19
CA TYR A 54 -2.98 -0.40 -14.17
C TYR A 54 -3.78 0.89 -14.31
N ALA A 55 -4.08 1.50 -13.19
CA ALA A 55 -4.68 2.82 -13.09
C ALA A 55 -3.58 3.85 -12.83
N ALA A 56 -3.64 4.98 -13.52
CA ALA A 56 -2.57 5.96 -13.49
C ALA A 56 -3.08 7.39 -13.35
N MET A 57 -2.30 8.25 -12.71
CA MET A 57 -2.53 9.68 -12.61
C MET A 57 -1.23 10.45 -12.39
N GLY A 58 -1.30 11.77 -12.60
CA GLY A 58 -0.17 12.65 -12.40
C GLY A 58 0.88 12.58 -13.51
N LYS A 59 1.96 13.35 -13.32
CA LYS A 59 3.13 13.44 -14.21
C LYS A 59 4.38 13.62 -13.37
N GLY A 60 5.52 13.19 -13.87
CA GLY A 60 6.81 13.30 -13.19
C GLY A 60 7.50 11.96 -13.04
N PRO A 61 8.41 11.80 -12.08
CA PRO A 61 9.08 10.54 -11.80
C PRO A 61 8.08 9.42 -11.49
N LEU A 62 8.37 8.21 -11.97
CA LEU A 62 7.45 7.08 -11.87
C LEU A 62 7.43 6.48 -10.46
N VAL A 63 6.22 6.25 -9.93
CA VAL A 63 5.95 5.50 -8.71
C VAL A 63 4.99 4.36 -9.04
N VAL A 64 5.42 3.11 -8.90
CA VAL A 64 4.60 1.91 -9.14
C VAL A 64 4.13 1.34 -7.81
N LEU A 65 2.81 1.23 -7.66
CA LEU A 65 2.14 0.77 -6.45
C LEU A 65 1.57 -0.64 -6.69
N ILE A 66 2.00 -1.62 -5.89
CA ILE A 66 1.68 -3.04 -6.04
C ILE A 66 0.87 -3.49 -4.82
N HIS A 67 -0.39 -3.89 -5.02
CA HIS A 67 -1.27 -4.34 -3.95
C HIS A 67 -0.97 -5.78 -3.50
N GLY A 68 -1.56 -6.19 -2.37
CA GLY A 68 -1.47 -7.54 -1.85
C GLY A 68 -2.76 -8.35 -1.96
N PHE A 69 -2.96 -9.29 -1.03
CA PHE A 69 -4.14 -10.14 -0.93
C PHE A 69 -4.98 -9.77 0.31
N PRO A 70 -6.30 -9.76 0.24
CA PRO A 70 -7.11 -9.64 -0.99
C PRO A 70 -7.34 -8.16 -1.30
N ASP A 71 -6.79 -7.69 -2.39
CA ASP A 71 -6.81 -6.27 -2.73
C ASP A 71 -6.80 -6.05 -4.26
N PHE A 72 -6.79 -4.80 -4.72
CA PHE A 72 -6.64 -4.39 -6.10
C PHE A 72 -6.15 -2.94 -6.19
N TRP A 73 -5.90 -2.39 -7.38
CA TRP A 73 -5.30 -1.06 -7.56
C TRP A 73 -5.90 0.05 -6.69
N TYR A 74 -7.20 0.01 -6.39
CA TYR A 74 -7.92 1.05 -5.66
C TYR A 74 -7.54 1.15 -4.18
N THR A 75 -6.82 0.17 -3.66
CA THR A 75 -6.22 0.25 -2.31
C THR A 75 -5.38 1.51 -2.15
N TRP A 76 -4.74 1.93 -3.23
CA TRP A 76 -3.79 3.03 -3.28
C TRP A 76 -4.42 4.41 -3.51
N ARG A 77 -5.75 4.53 -3.56
CA ARG A 77 -6.47 5.76 -3.88
C ARG A 77 -6.02 7.00 -3.09
N HIS A 78 -5.67 6.83 -1.79
CA HIS A 78 -5.20 7.92 -0.94
C HIS A 78 -3.77 8.33 -1.27
N GLN A 79 -2.89 7.36 -1.50
CA GLN A 79 -1.49 7.57 -1.86
C GLN A 79 -1.38 8.17 -3.27
N MET A 80 -2.19 7.69 -4.21
CA MET A 80 -2.27 8.24 -5.56
C MET A 80 -2.65 9.72 -5.54
N GLN A 81 -3.68 10.09 -4.78
CA GLN A 81 -4.08 11.49 -4.62
C GLN A 81 -2.99 12.37 -4.01
N ALA A 82 -2.29 11.86 -3.02
CA ALA A 82 -1.23 12.62 -2.34
C ALA A 82 0.03 12.83 -3.20
N LEU A 83 0.23 11.98 -4.20
CA LEU A 83 1.45 11.98 -5.03
C LEU A 83 1.25 12.60 -6.41
N LYS A 84 0.02 12.63 -6.96
CA LYS A 84 -0.27 12.97 -8.37
C LYS A 84 0.26 14.33 -8.83
N ASP A 85 0.44 15.29 -7.94
CA ASP A 85 0.88 16.64 -8.30
C ASP A 85 2.38 16.73 -8.64
N ALA A 86 3.18 15.74 -8.22
CA ALA A 86 4.63 15.72 -8.45
C ALA A 86 5.16 14.44 -9.09
N TYR A 87 4.36 13.38 -9.11
CA TYR A 87 4.77 12.07 -9.57
C TYR A 87 3.80 11.50 -10.60
N ARG A 88 4.33 10.72 -11.54
CA ARG A 88 3.53 9.78 -12.32
C ARG A 88 3.27 8.58 -11.45
N VAL A 89 2.03 8.42 -10.97
CA VAL A 89 1.62 7.36 -10.03
C VAL A 89 0.83 6.31 -10.77
N VAL A 90 1.30 5.08 -10.70
CA VAL A 90 0.72 3.91 -11.36
C VAL A 90 0.39 2.87 -10.31
N ALA A 91 -0.88 2.48 -10.20
CA ALA A 91 -1.33 1.40 -9.32
C ALA A 91 -1.80 0.23 -10.18
N MET A 92 -1.07 -0.88 -10.13
CA MET A 92 -1.36 -2.05 -10.96
C MET A 92 -2.34 -3.01 -10.27
N ASP A 93 -3.15 -3.70 -11.08
CA ASP A 93 -3.76 -4.95 -10.67
C ASP A 93 -2.77 -6.08 -10.95
N GLN A 94 -2.41 -6.85 -9.95
CA GLN A 94 -1.55 -8.00 -10.15
C GLN A 94 -2.27 -9.05 -11.01
N ARG A 95 -1.54 -9.95 -11.72
CA ARG A 95 -2.15 -11.03 -12.48
C ARG A 95 -3.11 -11.85 -11.59
N GLY A 96 -4.22 -12.30 -12.15
CA GLY A 96 -5.27 -12.98 -11.41
C GLY A 96 -6.28 -12.05 -10.73
N TYR A 97 -6.03 -10.74 -10.69
CA TYR A 97 -6.90 -9.78 -10.03
C TYR A 97 -7.57 -8.83 -11.03
N ASN A 98 -8.83 -8.51 -10.74
CA ASN A 98 -9.67 -7.50 -11.36
C ASN A 98 -9.59 -7.48 -12.91
N LEU A 99 -8.96 -6.48 -13.52
CA LEU A 99 -8.87 -6.30 -14.96
C LEU A 99 -7.60 -6.87 -15.60
N SER A 100 -6.69 -7.41 -14.80
CA SER A 100 -5.48 -8.08 -15.29
C SER A 100 -5.77 -9.50 -15.79
N GLY A 101 -4.90 -10.02 -16.64
CA GLY A 101 -4.97 -11.38 -17.16
C GLY A 101 -4.94 -12.41 -16.03
N GLN A 102 -5.66 -13.52 -16.27
CA GLN A 102 -5.92 -14.57 -15.26
C GLN A 102 -5.54 -15.93 -15.83
N PRO A 103 -4.24 -16.25 -15.94
CA PRO A 103 -3.81 -17.56 -16.42
C PRO A 103 -4.35 -18.67 -15.52
N SER A 104 -4.74 -19.79 -16.13
CA SER A 104 -5.28 -20.96 -15.42
C SER A 104 -4.19 -21.75 -14.71
N GLU A 105 -2.97 -21.72 -15.27
CA GLU A 105 -1.85 -22.52 -14.79
C GLU A 105 -1.24 -21.85 -13.56
N LYS A 106 -1.18 -22.56 -12.44
CA LYS A 106 -0.63 -22.01 -11.18
C LYS A 106 0.84 -21.59 -11.31
N GLU A 107 1.61 -22.26 -12.17
CA GLU A 107 3.02 -21.96 -12.48
C GLU A 107 3.19 -20.55 -13.06
N ALA A 108 2.17 -20.03 -13.73
CA ALA A 108 2.15 -18.67 -14.24
C ALA A 108 2.18 -17.59 -13.13
N TYR A 109 1.96 -17.99 -11.88
CA TYR A 109 2.02 -17.10 -10.71
C TYR A 109 3.36 -17.19 -9.95
N ALA A 110 4.37 -17.86 -10.52
CA ALA A 110 5.70 -17.89 -9.92
C ALA A 110 6.29 -16.47 -9.84
N MET A 111 7.08 -16.19 -8.79
CA MET A 111 7.64 -14.87 -8.47
C MET A 111 8.36 -14.22 -9.66
N SER A 112 9.02 -15.02 -10.50
CA SER A 112 9.68 -14.50 -11.71
C SER A 112 8.71 -13.83 -12.69
N HIS A 113 7.49 -14.36 -12.82
CA HIS A 113 6.46 -13.77 -13.67
C HIS A 113 5.87 -12.50 -13.04
N LEU A 114 5.68 -12.49 -11.71
CA LEU A 114 5.19 -11.31 -10.98
C LEU A 114 6.17 -10.14 -11.07
N VAL A 115 7.47 -10.42 -10.99
CA VAL A 115 8.54 -9.42 -11.20
C VAL A 115 8.49 -8.89 -12.64
N GLN A 116 8.35 -9.76 -13.64
CA GLN A 116 8.25 -9.35 -15.05
C GLN A 116 7.02 -8.49 -15.33
N ASP A 117 5.91 -8.67 -14.61
CA ASP A 117 4.74 -7.80 -14.73
C ASP A 117 5.07 -6.36 -14.35
N VAL A 118 5.84 -6.18 -13.27
CA VAL A 118 6.28 -4.84 -12.84
C VAL A 118 7.22 -4.22 -13.88
N LEU A 119 8.18 -4.98 -14.40
CA LEU A 119 9.09 -4.51 -15.44
C LEU A 119 8.32 -4.12 -16.72
N GLY A 120 7.30 -4.89 -17.11
CA GLY A 120 6.43 -4.56 -18.23
C GLY A 120 5.65 -3.26 -18.03
N VAL A 121 5.27 -2.93 -16.78
CA VAL A 121 4.64 -1.64 -16.46
C VAL A 121 5.65 -0.48 -16.61
N LEU A 122 6.90 -0.65 -16.15
CA LEU A 122 7.95 0.35 -16.36
C LEU A 122 8.18 0.61 -17.86
N GLU A 123 8.28 -0.47 -18.65
CA GLU A 123 8.46 -0.39 -20.09
C GLU A 123 7.29 0.34 -20.77
N ALA A 124 6.05 0.00 -20.41
CA ALA A 124 4.85 0.66 -20.93
C ALA A 124 4.77 2.16 -20.60
N GLU A 125 5.30 2.58 -19.45
CA GLU A 125 5.42 3.98 -19.04
C GLU A 125 6.69 4.66 -19.62
N GLY A 126 7.54 3.93 -20.34
CA GLY A 126 8.78 4.45 -20.93
C GLY A 126 9.82 4.87 -19.90
N ALA A 127 9.79 4.29 -18.71
CA ALA A 127 10.66 4.63 -17.60
C ALA A 127 11.83 3.65 -17.47
N SER A 128 13.04 4.18 -17.28
CA SER A 128 14.24 3.37 -17.02
C SER A 128 14.37 2.94 -15.57
N GLU A 129 13.74 3.68 -14.65
CA GLU A 129 13.73 3.40 -13.22
C GLU A 129 12.43 3.93 -12.58
N ALA A 130 12.09 3.41 -11.42
CA ALA A 130 10.92 3.84 -10.66
C ALA A 130 11.13 3.70 -9.14
N THR A 131 10.32 4.42 -8.36
CA THR A 131 10.06 4.02 -6.98
C THR A 131 9.08 2.85 -6.99
N ILE A 132 9.48 1.74 -6.38
CA ILE A 132 8.65 0.54 -6.26
C ILE A 132 8.03 0.50 -4.87
N VAL A 133 6.70 0.48 -4.81
CA VAL A 133 5.93 0.46 -3.56
C VAL A 133 5.10 -0.80 -3.50
N GLY A 134 5.18 -1.56 -2.41
CA GLY A 134 4.42 -2.80 -2.30
C GLY A 134 3.82 -3.02 -0.92
N HIS A 135 2.62 -3.59 -0.88
CA HIS A 135 1.93 -4.04 0.31
C HIS A 135 1.69 -5.54 0.25
N ASP A 136 1.91 -6.27 1.34
CA ASP A 136 1.66 -7.73 1.45
C ASP A 136 2.31 -8.52 0.28
N TRP A 137 1.58 -9.28 -0.55
CA TRP A 137 2.15 -9.94 -1.74
C TRP A 137 2.80 -8.95 -2.70
N GLY A 138 2.24 -7.74 -2.85
CA GLY A 138 2.89 -6.67 -3.61
C GLY A 138 4.22 -6.24 -2.99
N GLY A 139 4.35 -6.30 -1.66
CA GLY A 139 5.60 -6.10 -0.95
C GLY A 139 6.60 -7.21 -1.24
N ALA A 140 6.14 -8.48 -1.31
CA ALA A 140 7.00 -9.60 -1.70
C ALA A 140 7.56 -9.42 -3.13
N VAL A 141 6.71 -9.00 -4.06
CA VAL A 141 7.13 -8.66 -5.43
C VAL A 141 8.10 -7.50 -5.43
N ALA A 142 7.81 -6.42 -4.69
CA ALA A 142 8.66 -5.22 -4.62
C ALA A 142 10.06 -5.55 -4.05
N TRP A 143 10.17 -6.35 -2.99
CA TRP A 143 11.45 -6.86 -2.51
C TRP A 143 12.22 -7.60 -3.59
N GLN A 144 11.54 -8.48 -4.36
CA GLN A 144 12.18 -9.27 -5.42
C GLN A 144 12.59 -8.41 -6.63
N VAL A 145 11.83 -7.36 -6.98
CA VAL A 145 12.26 -6.38 -7.99
C VAL A 145 13.55 -5.71 -7.53
N ALA A 146 13.59 -5.17 -6.32
CA ALA A 146 14.77 -4.47 -5.80
C ALA A 146 16.01 -5.37 -5.65
N LEU A 147 15.81 -6.66 -5.33
CA LEU A 147 16.90 -7.64 -5.18
C LEU A 147 17.47 -8.12 -6.51
N ARG A 148 16.64 -8.26 -7.54
CA ARG A 148 17.01 -8.85 -8.83
C ARG A 148 17.28 -7.81 -9.92
N HIS A 149 16.66 -6.64 -9.77
CA HIS A 149 16.67 -5.54 -10.74
C HIS A 149 17.00 -4.21 -10.05
N PRO A 150 18.18 -4.12 -9.38
CA PRO A 150 18.58 -2.88 -8.72
C PRO A 150 18.71 -1.71 -9.70
N GLU A 151 18.97 -1.98 -10.98
CA GLU A 151 19.12 -0.99 -12.05
C GLU A 151 17.84 -0.23 -12.38
N VAL A 152 16.67 -0.81 -12.08
CA VAL A 152 15.36 -0.16 -12.30
C VAL A 152 14.72 0.35 -11.01
N THR A 153 15.33 0.05 -9.85
CA THR A 153 14.76 0.38 -8.54
C THR A 153 15.46 1.62 -7.98
N ARG A 154 14.85 2.78 -8.21
CA ARG A 154 15.34 4.04 -7.64
C ARG A 154 15.18 4.08 -6.12
N ASN A 155 14.00 3.76 -5.65
CA ASN A 155 13.64 3.68 -4.24
C ASN A 155 12.72 2.47 -4.01
N LEU A 156 12.75 1.91 -2.80
CA LEU A 156 11.87 0.82 -2.40
C LEU A 156 11.02 1.24 -1.19
N VAL A 157 9.71 1.05 -1.29
CA VAL A 157 8.78 1.33 -0.18
C VAL A 157 7.95 0.09 0.11
N ILE A 158 7.96 -0.35 1.36
CA ILE A 158 7.26 -1.55 1.79
C ILE A 158 6.24 -1.22 2.88
N LEU A 159 5.04 -1.74 2.72
CA LEU A 159 3.97 -1.67 3.70
C LEU A 159 3.64 -3.08 4.21
N ASN A 160 3.72 -3.29 5.51
CA ASN A 160 3.34 -4.53 6.18
C ASN A 160 3.87 -5.81 5.52
N LEU A 161 5.17 -5.83 5.19
CA LEU A 161 5.89 -7.06 4.85
C LEU A 161 7.37 -6.94 5.26
N PRO A 162 7.88 -7.82 6.13
CA PRO A 162 9.31 -7.89 6.42
C PRO A 162 10.14 -8.27 5.19
N HIS A 163 11.44 -7.97 5.24
CA HIS A 163 12.40 -8.53 4.28
C HIS A 163 12.29 -10.07 4.24
N PRO A 164 12.49 -10.73 3.08
CA PRO A 164 12.38 -12.19 2.96
C PRO A 164 13.15 -12.97 4.04
N ASN A 165 14.38 -12.54 4.39
CA ASN A 165 15.18 -13.16 5.43
C ASN A 165 14.56 -12.98 6.83
N GLY A 166 14.02 -11.78 7.12
CA GLY A 166 13.32 -11.50 8.37
C GLY A 166 12.05 -12.34 8.51
N LEU A 167 11.26 -12.43 7.45
CA LEU A 167 10.06 -13.27 7.43
C LEU A 167 10.42 -14.76 7.64
N MET A 168 11.42 -15.28 6.92
CA MET A 168 11.85 -16.66 7.05
C MET A 168 12.35 -16.96 8.46
N ARG A 169 13.13 -16.06 9.07
CA ARG A 169 13.57 -16.19 10.45
C ARG A 169 12.39 -16.31 11.40
N GLU A 170 11.41 -15.43 11.30
CA GLU A 170 10.23 -15.46 12.16
C GLU A 170 9.36 -16.70 11.90
N LEU A 171 9.18 -17.11 10.67
CA LEU A 171 8.47 -18.36 10.33
C LEU A 171 9.19 -19.60 10.89
N THR A 172 10.49 -19.56 11.07
CA THR A 172 11.27 -20.68 11.61
C THR A 172 11.28 -20.67 13.13
N LEU A 173 11.55 -19.52 13.76
CA LEU A 173 11.87 -19.41 15.17
C LEU A 173 10.72 -18.91 16.05
N ASN A 174 9.76 -18.17 15.48
CA ASN A 174 8.70 -17.51 16.24
C ASN A 174 7.37 -18.26 16.13
N GLU A 175 6.97 -18.93 17.20
CA GLU A 175 5.70 -19.66 17.23
C GLU A 175 4.47 -18.76 17.02
N SER A 176 4.52 -17.49 17.45
CA SER A 176 3.44 -16.54 17.22
C SER A 176 3.31 -16.24 15.73
N GLN A 177 4.43 -15.99 15.03
CA GLN A 177 4.41 -15.81 13.56
C GLN A 177 3.89 -17.07 12.86
N ARG A 178 4.35 -18.26 13.26
CA ARG A 178 3.86 -19.52 12.67
C ARG A 178 2.35 -19.69 12.83
N ARG A 179 1.80 -19.36 13.99
CA ARG A 179 0.34 -19.38 14.22
C ARG A 179 -0.38 -18.34 13.37
N ASN A 180 0.14 -17.11 13.31
CA ASN A 180 -0.42 -16.04 12.51
C ASN A 180 -0.43 -16.38 11.01
N SER A 181 0.58 -17.11 10.54
CA SER A 181 0.76 -17.51 9.15
C SER A 181 0.12 -18.86 8.80
N ALA A 182 -0.59 -19.52 9.73
CA ALA A 182 -1.20 -20.82 9.48
C ALA A 182 -2.20 -20.80 8.31
N TYR A 183 -2.89 -19.68 8.10
CA TYR A 183 -3.80 -19.50 6.97
C TYR A 183 -3.07 -19.64 5.61
N ALA A 184 -1.82 -19.17 5.53
CA ALA A 184 -1.04 -19.24 4.30
C ALA A 184 -0.72 -20.70 3.91
N GLN A 185 -0.49 -21.58 4.90
CA GLN A 185 -0.37 -23.03 4.64
C GLN A 185 -1.71 -23.63 4.20
N THR A 186 -2.83 -23.18 4.77
CA THR A 186 -4.17 -23.59 4.31
C THR A 186 -4.39 -23.19 2.85
N PHE A 187 -4.02 -21.97 2.45
CA PHE A 187 -4.13 -21.53 1.05
C PHE A 187 -3.16 -22.28 0.14
N LYS A 188 -1.93 -22.54 0.60
CA LYS A 188 -0.93 -23.29 -0.17
C LYS A 188 -1.39 -24.70 -0.52
N GLN A 189 -2.09 -25.38 0.40
CA GLN A 189 -2.51 -26.77 0.27
C GLN A 189 -3.96 -26.93 -0.18
N GLY A 190 -4.76 -25.87 -0.11
CA GLY A 190 -6.20 -25.88 -0.33
C GLY A 190 -6.61 -25.54 -1.74
N SER A 191 -7.93 -25.45 -1.90
CA SER A 191 -8.62 -25.06 -3.12
C SER A 191 -9.65 -23.97 -2.82
N PRO A 192 -9.95 -23.04 -3.73
CA PRO A 192 -10.97 -22.03 -3.54
C PRO A 192 -12.39 -22.61 -3.40
N GLU A 193 -12.62 -23.85 -3.85
CA GLU A 193 -13.88 -24.58 -3.71
C GLU A 193 -14.10 -25.11 -2.29
N ASP A 194 -13.05 -25.19 -1.45
CA ASP A 194 -13.23 -25.57 -0.04
C ASP A 194 -14.04 -24.50 0.69
N PRO A 195 -15.24 -24.83 1.22
CA PRO A 195 -16.13 -23.88 1.87
C PRO A 195 -15.57 -23.28 3.16
N LYS A 196 -14.41 -23.73 3.62
CA LYS A 196 -13.74 -23.25 4.84
C LYS A 196 -12.34 -22.68 4.60
N VAL A 197 -11.87 -22.62 3.35
CA VAL A 197 -10.49 -22.23 3.04
C VAL A 197 -10.17 -20.82 3.50
N PHE A 198 -11.10 -19.89 3.41
CA PHE A 198 -10.90 -18.49 3.78
C PHE A 198 -11.26 -18.24 5.25
N PHE A 199 -10.32 -18.49 6.15
CA PHE A 199 -10.50 -18.31 7.61
C PHE A 199 -11.76 -18.98 8.16
N GLY A 200 -12.00 -20.22 7.74
CA GLY A 200 -13.17 -21.00 8.16
C GLY A 200 -14.46 -20.67 7.39
N ARG A 201 -14.37 -19.92 6.31
CA ARG A 201 -15.47 -19.52 5.40
C ARG A 201 -15.12 -19.85 3.96
N ALA A 202 -16.10 -19.81 3.08
CA ALA A 202 -15.87 -19.90 1.63
C ALA A 202 -15.13 -18.64 1.14
N MET A 203 -14.24 -18.81 0.18
CA MET A 203 -13.58 -17.72 -0.52
C MET A 203 -14.55 -17.12 -1.55
N THR A 204 -15.32 -16.13 -1.14
CA THR A 204 -16.28 -15.41 -2.01
C THR A 204 -15.91 -13.94 -2.09
N PRO A 205 -16.31 -13.20 -3.14
CA PRO A 205 -16.09 -11.76 -3.25
C PRO A 205 -16.55 -11.00 -2.00
N GLN A 206 -17.69 -11.35 -1.44
CA GLN A 206 -18.24 -10.72 -0.24
C GLN A 206 -17.39 -10.98 1.01
N ASN A 207 -16.89 -12.22 1.18
CA ASN A 207 -16.01 -12.57 2.29
C ASN A 207 -14.64 -11.92 2.15
N LEU A 208 -14.07 -11.89 0.93
CA LEU A 208 -12.81 -11.23 0.61
C LEU A 208 -12.88 -9.72 0.89
N ALA A 209 -14.00 -9.05 0.56
CA ALA A 209 -14.22 -7.63 0.82
C ALA A 209 -14.64 -7.32 2.27
N GLY A 210 -14.76 -8.32 3.13
CA GLY A 210 -15.32 -8.19 4.48
C GLY A 210 -14.54 -7.27 5.43
N TRP A 211 -13.26 -7.03 5.17
CA TRP A 211 -12.40 -6.13 5.94
C TRP A 211 -12.63 -4.63 5.60
N VAL A 212 -13.21 -4.33 4.45
CA VAL A 212 -13.46 -2.96 3.98
C VAL A 212 -14.61 -2.33 4.77
N LYS A 213 -14.33 -1.25 5.50
CA LYS A 213 -15.28 -0.63 6.43
C LYS A 213 -16.38 0.18 5.73
N SER A 214 -16.01 0.97 4.71
CA SER A 214 -16.95 1.82 3.96
C SER A 214 -17.81 1.01 3.01
N PRO A 215 -19.15 1.05 3.08
CA PRO A 215 -20.02 0.30 2.16
C PRO A 215 -19.77 0.61 0.70
N ALA A 216 -19.73 1.89 0.31
CA ALA A 216 -19.50 2.29 -1.09
C ALA A 216 -18.13 1.85 -1.64
N VAL A 217 -17.10 1.81 -0.79
CA VAL A 217 -15.79 1.26 -1.16
C VAL A 217 -15.86 -0.26 -1.25
N ARG A 218 -16.56 -0.92 -0.31
CA ARG A 218 -16.72 -2.38 -0.30
C ARG A 218 -17.40 -2.91 -1.55
N ASP A 219 -18.40 -2.21 -2.07
CA ASP A 219 -19.10 -2.62 -3.30
C ASP A 219 -18.14 -2.67 -4.49
N ARG A 220 -17.21 -1.69 -4.61
CA ARG A 220 -16.13 -1.72 -5.63
C ARG A 220 -15.18 -2.90 -5.45
N TYR A 221 -14.88 -3.27 -4.22
CA TYR A 221 -14.06 -4.46 -3.91
C TYR A 221 -14.79 -5.74 -4.31
N ILE A 222 -16.07 -5.85 -4.02
CA ILE A 222 -16.87 -7.01 -4.43
C ILE A 222 -16.86 -7.13 -5.95
N GLU A 223 -17.14 -6.05 -6.69
CA GLU A 223 -17.10 -6.04 -8.16
C GLU A 223 -15.72 -6.41 -8.71
N ALA A 224 -14.63 -5.93 -8.11
CA ALA A 224 -13.28 -6.28 -8.51
C ALA A 224 -13.00 -7.77 -8.27
N PHE A 225 -13.43 -8.31 -7.15
CA PHE A 225 -13.22 -9.73 -6.83
C PHE A 225 -14.14 -10.66 -7.64
N GLU A 226 -15.32 -10.22 -8.06
CA GLU A 226 -16.18 -10.95 -9.01
C GLU A 226 -15.51 -11.12 -10.39
N ARG A 227 -14.65 -10.17 -10.76
CA ARG A 227 -13.84 -10.23 -11.99
C ARG A 227 -12.51 -10.96 -11.80
N SER A 228 -12.15 -11.34 -10.58
CA SER A 228 -10.84 -11.91 -10.26
C SER A 228 -10.88 -13.45 -10.25
N SER A 229 -9.72 -14.08 -10.43
CA SER A 229 -9.53 -15.51 -10.29
C SER A 229 -9.23 -15.89 -8.84
N LEU A 230 -10.16 -16.56 -8.17
CA LEU A 230 -9.92 -17.08 -6.81
C LEU A 230 -8.78 -18.11 -6.80
N SER A 231 -8.70 -18.98 -7.82
CA SER A 231 -7.59 -19.92 -8.00
C SER A 231 -6.27 -19.19 -8.24
N GLY A 232 -6.29 -18.09 -9.03
CA GLY A 232 -5.13 -17.23 -9.24
C GLY A 232 -4.65 -16.60 -7.93
N MET A 233 -5.57 -16.08 -7.10
CA MET A 233 -5.22 -15.54 -5.78
C MET A 233 -4.53 -16.56 -4.89
N MET A 234 -5.00 -17.81 -4.87
CA MET A 234 -4.38 -18.89 -4.11
C MET A 234 -3.05 -19.35 -4.71
N ALA A 235 -2.89 -19.24 -6.03
CA ALA A 235 -1.65 -19.63 -6.71
C ALA A 235 -0.43 -18.81 -6.25
N TYR A 236 -0.60 -17.58 -5.76
CA TYR A 236 0.47 -16.83 -5.10
C TYR A 236 1.06 -17.61 -3.94
N TYR A 237 0.22 -18.15 -3.07
CA TYR A 237 0.63 -18.96 -1.92
C TYR A 237 1.18 -20.32 -2.37
N GLN A 238 0.53 -20.96 -3.33
CA GLN A 238 0.93 -22.28 -3.81
C GLN A 238 2.31 -22.28 -4.46
N GLN A 239 2.67 -21.21 -5.17
CA GLN A 239 3.94 -21.11 -5.89
C GLN A 239 5.06 -20.47 -5.07
N ASN A 240 4.74 -19.53 -4.19
CA ASN A 240 5.77 -18.66 -3.63
C ASN A 240 5.85 -18.67 -2.10
N TYR A 241 4.82 -19.20 -1.39
CA TYR A 241 4.90 -19.24 0.06
C TYR A 241 5.87 -20.35 0.50
N PRO A 242 6.85 -20.04 1.39
CA PRO A 242 7.87 -21.00 1.74
C PRO A 242 7.30 -22.24 2.44
N ASP A 243 7.96 -23.37 2.26
CA ASP A 243 7.76 -24.53 3.12
C ASP A 243 8.34 -24.23 4.49
N LEU A 244 7.57 -24.52 5.52
CA LEU A 244 8.04 -24.28 6.88
C LEU A 244 9.07 -25.37 7.26
N PRO A 245 10.31 -24.99 7.63
CA PRO A 245 11.29 -25.95 8.06
C PRO A 245 10.80 -26.70 9.32
N PRO A 246 11.17 -27.99 9.49
CA PRO A 246 10.94 -28.71 10.73
C PRO A 246 11.58 -27.96 11.91
N LYS A 247 10.91 -27.93 13.08
CA LYS A 247 11.41 -27.25 14.28
C LYS A 247 12.79 -27.74 14.74
N GLU A 248 13.12 -28.96 14.42
CA GLU A 248 14.38 -29.63 14.83
C GLU A 248 15.61 -29.10 14.08
N ASN A 249 15.43 -28.43 12.93
CA ASN A 249 16.52 -27.89 12.11
C ASN A 249 16.73 -26.38 12.26
N SER A 250 16.23 -25.77 13.34
CA SER A 250 16.27 -24.32 13.55
C SER A 250 17.67 -23.74 13.87
N GLU A 251 18.69 -24.58 14.08
CA GLU A 251 20.04 -24.13 14.45
C GLU A 251 20.84 -23.55 13.29
N ARG A 252 20.42 -23.76 12.04
CA ARG A 252 21.08 -23.23 10.84
C ARG A 252 20.06 -22.61 9.89
N LEU A 253 19.80 -21.33 10.11
CA LEU A 253 19.01 -20.55 9.16
C LEU A 253 19.90 -20.06 8.03
N GLU A 254 19.80 -20.73 6.88
CA GLU A 254 20.35 -20.14 5.66
C GLU A 254 19.47 -18.95 5.23
N PRO A 255 20.07 -17.83 4.80
CA PRO A 255 19.31 -16.70 4.31
C PRO A 255 18.41 -17.10 3.14
N ALA A 256 17.14 -16.69 3.14
CA ALA A 256 16.22 -16.89 2.02
C ALA A 256 16.75 -16.20 0.75
N VAL A 257 17.47 -15.09 0.91
CA VAL A 257 18.17 -14.37 -0.15
C VAL A 257 19.54 -13.92 0.35
N SER A 258 20.55 -14.04 -0.49
CA SER A 258 21.95 -13.67 -0.17
C SER A 258 22.34 -12.29 -0.72
N THR A 259 21.65 -11.78 -1.74
CA THR A 259 21.86 -10.45 -2.30
C THR A 259 21.31 -9.37 -1.38
N LYS A 260 21.90 -8.17 -1.41
CA LYS A 260 21.45 -7.02 -0.64
C LYS A 260 20.72 -6.03 -1.54
N VAL A 261 19.68 -5.39 -0.99
CA VAL A 261 18.98 -4.28 -1.66
C VAL A 261 19.90 -3.07 -1.71
N GLN A 262 20.00 -2.44 -2.88
CA GLN A 262 20.89 -1.30 -3.11
C GLN A 262 20.18 0.05 -3.01
N ALA A 263 18.88 0.07 -3.29
CA ALA A 263 18.06 1.28 -3.22
C ALA A 263 17.82 1.74 -1.76
N PRO A 264 17.58 3.04 -1.52
CA PRO A 264 17.02 3.54 -0.27
C PRO A 264 15.67 2.87 0.04
N VAL A 265 15.43 2.53 1.31
CA VAL A 265 14.25 1.77 1.72
C VAL A 265 13.41 2.55 2.74
N LEU A 266 12.12 2.68 2.48
CA LEU A 266 11.13 3.14 3.46
C LEU A 266 10.20 1.97 3.81
N ILE A 267 10.03 1.72 5.11
CA ILE A 267 9.11 0.68 5.60
C ILE A 267 8.05 1.31 6.50
N PHE A 268 6.78 1.03 6.21
CA PHE A 268 5.65 1.26 7.11
C PHE A 268 5.18 -0.07 7.68
N HIS A 269 4.90 -0.12 8.99
CA HIS A 269 4.39 -1.33 9.59
C HIS A 269 3.37 -1.03 10.69
N GLY A 270 2.17 -1.59 10.56
CA GLY A 270 1.13 -1.54 11.57
C GLY A 270 1.41 -2.51 12.70
N LEU A 271 1.53 -2.03 13.95
CA LEU A 271 1.91 -2.87 15.08
C LEU A 271 0.81 -3.86 15.52
N GLU A 272 -0.42 -3.68 15.01
CA GLU A 272 -1.53 -4.61 15.24
C GLU A 272 -1.75 -5.58 14.07
N ASP A 273 -0.75 -5.71 13.18
CA ASP A 273 -0.77 -6.71 12.11
C ASP A 273 -0.82 -8.12 12.68
N ARG A 274 -1.91 -8.84 12.35
CA ARG A 274 -2.14 -10.21 12.82
C ARG A 274 -1.63 -11.28 11.85
N ALA A 275 -1.18 -10.87 10.66
CA ALA A 275 -0.59 -11.77 9.67
C ALA A 275 0.94 -11.78 9.79
N LEU A 276 1.55 -10.60 9.90
CA LEU A 276 2.99 -10.38 9.84
C LEU A 276 3.49 -9.69 11.11
N HIS A 277 4.29 -10.40 11.88
CA HIS A 277 4.79 -9.93 13.16
C HIS A 277 5.88 -8.88 12.99
N ALA A 278 5.82 -7.79 13.77
CA ALA A 278 6.80 -6.70 13.72
C ALA A 278 8.25 -7.14 14.00
N ASN A 279 8.45 -8.26 14.68
CA ASN A 279 9.80 -8.82 14.91
C ASN A 279 10.53 -9.14 13.61
N GLY A 280 9.81 -9.44 12.52
CA GLY A 280 10.40 -9.67 11.20
C GLY A 280 11.18 -8.48 10.65
N LEU A 281 10.93 -7.27 11.17
CA LEU A 281 11.64 -6.04 10.81
C LEU A 281 13.03 -5.92 11.44
N ASN A 282 13.31 -6.68 12.52
CA ASN A 282 14.60 -6.63 13.20
C ASN A 282 15.71 -7.07 12.24
N GLN A 283 16.84 -6.38 12.31
CA GLN A 283 18.02 -6.64 11.49
C GLN A 283 17.83 -6.45 9.98
N THR A 284 16.74 -5.83 9.52
CA THR A 284 16.54 -5.55 8.08
C THR A 284 17.73 -4.78 7.48
N TRP A 285 18.35 -3.88 8.25
CA TRP A 285 19.52 -3.11 7.83
C TRP A 285 20.73 -3.96 7.44
N GLU A 286 20.84 -5.21 7.89
CA GLU A 286 21.93 -6.11 7.52
C GLU A 286 21.84 -6.59 6.06
N TRP A 287 20.64 -6.53 5.48
CA TRP A 287 20.35 -6.95 4.11
C TRP A 287 20.22 -5.79 3.12
N LEU A 288 20.67 -4.61 3.52
CA LEU A 288 20.66 -3.40 2.70
C LEU A 288 22.09 -2.87 2.54
N THR A 289 22.35 -2.14 1.46
CA THR A 289 23.60 -1.38 1.25
C THR A 289 23.36 0.12 1.29
N SER A 290 22.11 0.56 1.33
CA SER A 290 21.70 1.95 1.41
C SER A 290 20.96 2.21 2.73
N GLU A 291 20.49 3.43 2.93
CA GLU A 291 19.77 3.84 4.12
C GLU A 291 18.36 3.20 4.23
N MET A 292 17.87 3.11 5.45
CA MET A 292 16.53 2.64 5.74
C MET A 292 15.82 3.60 6.69
N THR A 293 14.59 3.97 6.32
CA THR A 293 13.63 4.61 7.20
C THR A 293 12.57 3.60 7.61
N LEU A 294 12.34 3.43 8.91
CA LEU A 294 11.29 2.58 9.45
C LEU A 294 10.27 3.41 10.22
N ILE A 295 9.00 3.29 9.86
CA ILE A 295 7.86 3.95 10.52
C ILE A 295 6.91 2.87 11.02
N THR A 296 6.87 2.68 12.33
CA THR A 296 5.90 1.77 12.98
C THR A 296 4.69 2.56 13.43
N LEU A 297 3.50 1.97 13.27
CA LEU A 297 2.22 2.65 13.48
C LEU A 297 1.36 1.92 14.51
N PRO A 298 1.39 2.35 15.79
CA PRO A 298 0.46 1.85 16.80
C PRO A 298 -0.99 2.08 16.40
N GLY A 299 -1.86 1.11 16.69
CA GLY A 299 -3.29 1.16 16.36
C GLY A 299 -3.58 1.01 14.86
N ALA A 300 -2.62 0.55 14.06
CA ALA A 300 -2.80 0.16 12.67
C ALA A 300 -2.53 -1.34 12.52
N GLY A 301 -3.34 -2.00 11.69
CA GLY A 301 -3.23 -3.41 11.39
C GLY A 301 -2.50 -3.68 10.08
N HIS A 302 -2.92 -4.76 9.41
CA HIS A 302 -2.30 -5.22 8.17
C HIS A 302 -2.46 -4.24 7.00
N PHE A 303 -3.60 -3.58 6.87
CA PHE A 303 -3.88 -2.62 5.79
C PHE A 303 -3.50 -1.19 6.20
N VAL A 304 -2.22 -0.97 6.52
CA VAL A 304 -1.72 0.29 7.08
C VAL A 304 -2.00 1.50 6.16
N GLN A 305 -2.02 1.31 4.83
CA GLN A 305 -2.37 2.32 3.83
C GLN A 305 -3.82 2.79 3.91
N HIS A 306 -4.70 2.02 4.57
CA HIS A 306 -6.08 2.37 4.88
C HIS A 306 -6.24 2.86 6.32
N ASP A 307 -5.68 2.12 7.29
CA ASP A 307 -5.86 2.41 8.71
C ASP A 307 -5.26 3.77 9.11
N ARG A 308 -4.19 4.19 8.43
CA ARG A 308 -3.49 5.46 8.63
C ARG A 308 -3.22 6.19 7.32
N ALA A 309 -4.22 6.23 6.44
CA ALA A 309 -4.09 6.72 5.06
C ALA A 309 -3.43 8.10 4.95
N GLU A 310 -3.86 9.07 5.74
CA GLU A 310 -3.31 10.44 5.72
C GLU A 310 -1.84 10.45 6.15
N LEU A 311 -1.51 9.76 7.24
CA LEU A 311 -0.16 9.71 7.76
C LEU A 311 0.78 8.98 6.78
N VAL A 312 0.38 7.82 6.27
CA VAL A 312 1.17 7.06 5.28
C VAL A 312 1.38 7.91 4.03
N SER A 313 0.33 8.55 3.51
CA SER A 313 0.43 9.40 2.32
C SER A 313 1.36 10.58 2.51
N SER A 314 1.24 11.31 3.62
CA SER A 314 2.08 12.49 3.90
C SER A 314 3.54 12.10 4.12
N ARG A 315 3.81 11.02 4.85
CA ARG A 315 5.17 10.54 5.10
C ARG A 315 5.82 9.97 3.84
N LEU A 316 5.06 9.22 3.05
CA LEU A 316 5.52 8.72 1.76
C LEU A 316 5.92 9.89 0.84
N ARG A 317 5.04 10.91 0.70
CA ARG A 317 5.32 12.10 -0.10
C ARG A 317 6.58 12.82 0.37
N SER A 318 6.68 13.14 1.66
CA SER A 318 7.84 13.86 2.20
C SER A 318 9.14 13.07 2.05
N TRP A 319 9.07 11.75 2.19
CA TRP A 319 10.25 10.90 2.01
C TRP A 319 10.69 10.85 0.56
N LEU A 320 9.75 10.71 -0.37
CA LEU A 320 10.05 10.73 -1.80
C LEU A 320 10.64 12.06 -2.25
N ASP A 321 10.09 13.19 -1.78
CA ASP A 321 10.62 14.53 -2.10
C ASP A 321 12.08 14.73 -1.62
N ALA A 322 12.51 13.98 -0.61
CA ALA A 322 13.88 14.02 -0.10
C ALA A 322 14.85 13.04 -0.81
N HIS A 323 14.32 12.08 -1.59
CA HIS A 323 15.10 11.00 -2.23
C HIS A 323 15.03 11.06 -3.77
N HIS A 324 14.73 12.22 -4.30
CA HIS A 324 14.70 12.49 -5.75
C HIS A 324 15.94 13.17 -6.27
#